data_d798929c756ffc8639a9574579728dce
#
_entry.id   d798929c756ffc8639a9574579728dce
#
_cell.length_a   1.000
_cell.length_b   1.000
_cell.length_c   1.000
_cell.angle_alpha   90.00
_cell.angle_beta   90.00
_cell.angle_gamma   90.00
#
_symmetry.space_group_name_H-M   'P 1'
#
loop_
_entity.id
_entity.type
_entity.pdbx_description
1 polymer ?
#
loop_
_entity_poly.entity_id
_entity_poly.type
_entity_poly.pdbx_seq_one_letter_code
_entity_poly.pdbx_strand_id
1 'polypeptide(L)'
;MNGNVIVGQSGGPTSVINSSLVGVFQGAKRAGCGKIYGMRNGLEGLLQERYVELNDCIKNDLDIEILKRTPSSFLGTCRYKLPHYEKDSAVYEKLFSILKKLDIKHFFYIGGNDSMDTIKKLAEYANKINSDITFMGVPKTIDNDLDKTDHTPGYGSAAKYVASAMKEIILDTDTYTTDSITIVEIMGRNAGWLTASSALARTEDCTGPDLIYLPETPFSYDKFVSDILEVKKHKSSAIIALSEGIRNADGQYICETQKDDMKLDVFGHKMLGETALFLSDMVGKDTGMKSRGIVFSTLQRCASHIVSRRDITEAYDAGATAVAAALAGETGKMGIFKRISNEPYKVFTETHDIGDIANVEKTVPKEWITQNGTYVSQEFIDYARPLIIGELTPFMVDGLPRHLTID
;
A
#
# COMPACT_ATOMS: atom_id res chain seq x y z
N MET A 1 -7.30 30.81 16.45
CA MET A 1 -6.51 30.03 15.48
C MET A 1 -6.63 28.57 15.88
N ASN A 2 -6.80 27.67 14.91
CA ASN A 2 -7.01 26.23 15.19
C ASN A 2 -5.71 25.48 15.55
N GLY A 3 -4.69 26.16 16.14
CA GLY A 3 -3.42 25.58 16.56
C GLY A 3 -2.48 25.17 15.40
N ASN A 4 -1.31 24.66 15.74
CA ASN A 4 -0.35 24.13 14.76
C ASN A 4 -0.62 22.65 14.48
N VAL A 5 -0.26 22.24 13.29
CA VAL A 5 -0.43 20.88 12.77
C VAL A 5 0.92 20.23 12.53
N ILE A 6 1.03 18.94 12.78
CA ILE A 6 2.17 18.14 12.34
C ILE A 6 1.71 16.86 11.62
N VAL A 7 2.35 16.53 10.51
CA VAL A 7 2.05 15.33 9.73
C VAL A 7 3.32 14.55 9.40
N GLY A 8 3.24 13.22 9.48
CA GLY A 8 4.34 12.31 9.12
C GLY A 8 3.89 11.21 8.17
N GLN A 9 4.86 10.66 7.45
CA GLN A 9 4.70 9.52 6.55
C GLN A 9 5.49 8.33 7.10
N SER A 10 4.92 7.12 7.03
CA SER A 10 5.49 5.93 7.67
C SER A 10 5.28 4.66 6.84
N GLY A 11 6.19 3.72 7.00
CA GLY A 11 6.16 2.40 6.35
C GLY A 11 6.58 2.44 4.89
N GLY A 12 6.19 1.42 4.12
CA GLY A 12 6.46 1.35 2.67
C GLY A 12 5.81 2.51 1.92
N PRO A 13 6.53 3.23 1.05
CA PRO A 13 5.94 4.33 0.28
C PRO A 13 5.00 3.80 -0.80
N THR A 14 4.14 4.69 -1.34
CA THR A 14 3.26 4.41 -2.48
C THR A 14 3.36 5.54 -3.52
N SER A 15 2.78 5.32 -4.69
CA SER A 15 2.68 6.35 -5.73
C SER A 15 1.72 7.49 -5.37
N VAL A 16 0.88 7.35 -4.34
CA VAL A 16 -0.15 8.34 -3.96
C VAL A 16 -0.03 8.86 -2.53
N ILE A 17 0.94 8.40 -1.74
CA ILE A 17 1.09 8.80 -0.33
C ILE A 17 1.23 10.33 -0.16
N ASN A 18 1.81 11.00 -1.15
CA ASN A 18 1.95 12.45 -1.14
C ASN A 18 0.63 13.16 -1.44
N SER A 19 -0.32 12.53 -2.10
CA SER A 19 -1.67 13.07 -2.26
C SER A 19 -2.39 13.12 -0.91
N SER A 20 -2.22 12.10 -0.05
CA SER A 20 -2.70 12.12 1.34
C SER A 20 -2.05 13.26 2.15
N LEU A 21 -0.74 13.48 1.99
CA LEU A 21 -0.02 14.60 2.60
C LEU A 21 -0.59 15.94 2.15
N VAL A 22 -0.86 16.11 0.85
CA VAL A 22 -1.49 17.32 0.31
C VAL A 22 -2.90 17.51 0.87
N GLY A 23 -3.67 16.43 1.04
CA GLY A 23 -4.98 16.47 1.68
C GLY A 23 -4.92 17.05 3.10
N VAL A 24 -3.97 16.58 3.91
CA VAL A 24 -3.72 17.12 5.26
C VAL A 24 -3.27 18.58 5.18
N PHE A 25 -2.30 18.91 4.33
CA PHE A 25 -1.76 20.26 4.19
C PHE A 25 -2.84 21.27 3.77
N GLN A 26 -3.58 20.98 2.70
CA GLN A 26 -4.62 21.88 2.22
C GLN A 26 -5.83 21.94 3.16
N GLY A 27 -6.20 20.82 3.79
CA GLY A 27 -7.27 20.79 4.81
C GLY A 27 -6.94 21.71 5.98
N ALA A 28 -5.74 21.60 6.54
CA ALA A 28 -5.28 22.46 7.64
C ALA A 28 -5.18 23.94 7.22
N LYS A 29 -4.67 24.22 6.02
CA LYS A 29 -4.55 25.58 5.50
C LYS A 29 -5.92 26.26 5.30
N ARG A 30 -6.88 25.53 4.70
CA ARG A 30 -8.27 26.04 4.51
C ARG A 30 -9.00 26.28 5.82
N ALA A 31 -8.70 25.48 6.84
CA ALA A 31 -9.28 25.63 8.17
C ALA A 31 -8.64 26.78 8.98
N GLY A 32 -7.63 27.45 8.46
CA GLY A 32 -6.94 28.54 9.17
C GLY A 32 -6.10 28.06 10.35
N CYS A 33 -5.57 26.84 10.29
CA CYS A 33 -4.56 26.37 11.23
C CYS A 33 -3.31 27.26 11.17
N GLY A 34 -2.52 27.24 12.25
CA GLY A 34 -1.27 27.99 12.33
C GLY A 34 -0.18 27.42 11.40
N LYS A 35 0.97 27.06 11.95
CA LYS A 35 2.03 26.40 11.20
C LYS A 35 1.68 24.95 10.91
N ILE A 36 2.08 24.47 9.73
CA ILE A 36 1.89 23.09 9.30
C ILE A 36 3.27 22.46 9.12
N TYR A 37 3.63 21.58 10.05
CA TYR A 37 4.91 20.91 10.07
C TYR A 37 4.86 19.55 9.40
N GLY A 38 5.93 19.17 8.70
CA GLY A 38 6.18 17.83 8.17
C GLY A 38 7.30 17.15 8.95
N MET A 39 7.08 15.96 9.47
CA MET A 39 8.11 15.15 10.15
C MET A 39 9.07 14.57 9.09
N ARG A 40 10.34 14.90 9.15
CA ARG A 40 11.38 14.27 8.30
C ARG A 40 11.66 12.88 8.82
N ASN A 41 11.45 11.86 7.97
CA ASN A 41 11.59 10.43 8.33
C ASN A 41 10.69 10.00 9.51
N GLY A 42 9.43 10.46 9.49
CA GLY A 42 8.40 10.02 10.43
C GLY A 42 8.73 10.26 11.90
N LEU A 43 8.27 9.35 12.76
CA LEU A 43 8.43 9.49 14.21
C LEU A 43 9.89 9.45 14.67
N GLU A 44 10.71 8.60 14.02
CA GLU A 44 12.14 8.50 14.32
C GLU A 44 12.85 9.85 14.11
N GLY A 45 12.56 10.53 13.00
CA GLY A 45 13.11 11.84 12.74
C GLY A 45 12.56 12.92 13.66
N LEU A 46 11.26 12.86 14.02
CA LEU A 46 10.68 13.79 14.97
C LEU A 46 11.32 13.69 16.35
N LEU A 47 11.62 12.48 16.83
CA LEU A 47 12.39 12.26 18.06
C LEU A 47 13.80 12.85 18.03
N GLN A 48 14.35 13.10 16.84
CA GLN A 48 15.61 13.80 16.60
C GLN A 48 15.42 15.29 16.26
N GLU A 49 14.20 15.82 16.47
CA GLU A 49 13.78 17.19 16.13
C GLU A 49 13.96 17.54 14.63
N ARG A 50 13.87 16.54 13.74
CA ARG A 50 13.92 16.77 12.29
C ARG A 50 12.52 16.95 11.71
N TYR A 51 12.19 18.18 11.41
CA TYR A 51 10.91 18.59 10.81
C TYR A 51 11.12 19.83 9.90
N VAL A 52 10.16 20.08 9.05
CA VAL A 52 10.12 21.25 8.15
C VAL A 52 8.77 21.94 8.25
N GLU A 53 8.71 23.24 7.98
CA GLU A 53 7.44 23.94 7.78
C GLU A 53 7.00 23.73 6.32
N LEU A 54 5.83 23.13 6.11
CA LEU A 54 5.39 22.73 4.76
C LEU A 54 5.11 23.91 3.84
N ASN A 55 4.75 25.09 4.39
CA ASN A 55 4.59 26.31 3.58
C ASN A 55 5.90 26.75 2.92
N ASP A 56 7.06 26.42 3.50
CA ASP A 56 8.37 26.75 2.90
C ASP A 56 8.72 25.79 1.75
N CYS A 57 8.14 24.58 1.75
CA CYS A 57 8.39 23.55 0.75
C CYS A 57 7.35 23.56 -0.38
N ILE A 58 6.10 23.93 -0.08
CA ILE A 58 4.94 23.91 -1.01
C ILE A 58 4.46 25.35 -1.19
N LYS A 59 4.98 26.04 -2.20
CA LYS A 59 4.86 27.50 -2.34
C LYS A 59 3.64 27.94 -3.13
N ASN A 60 3.16 27.10 -4.06
CA ASN A 60 2.11 27.45 -5.01
C ASN A 60 1.29 26.23 -5.44
N ASP A 61 0.23 26.46 -6.23
CA ASP A 61 -0.66 25.39 -6.69
C ASP A 61 0.02 24.40 -7.64
N LEU A 62 1.04 24.83 -8.38
CA LEU A 62 1.81 23.92 -9.23
C LEU A 62 2.63 22.94 -8.39
N ASP A 63 3.24 23.38 -7.30
CA ASP A 63 3.96 22.50 -6.36
C ASP A 63 3.00 21.47 -5.76
N ILE A 64 1.78 21.87 -5.42
CA ILE A 64 0.73 20.97 -4.94
C ILE A 64 0.43 19.89 -5.98
N GLU A 65 0.20 20.29 -7.23
CA GLU A 65 -0.14 19.36 -8.31
C GLU A 65 1.04 18.45 -8.71
N ILE A 66 2.27 18.94 -8.62
CA ILE A 66 3.47 18.10 -8.81
C ILE A 66 3.61 17.12 -7.65
N LEU A 67 3.43 17.59 -6.40
CA LEU A 67 3.57 16.74 -5.21
C LEU A 67 2.56 15.57 -5.20
N LYS A 68 1.30 15.80 -5.58
CA LYS A 68 0.30 14.73 -5.71
C LYS A 68 0.74 13.61 -6.66
N ARG A 69 1.57 13.90 -7.66
CA ARG A 69 2.07 12.97 -8.68
C ARG A 69 3.49 12.49 -8.40
N THR A 70 4.13 13.01 -7.36
CA THR A 70 5.46 12.58 -6.91
C THR A 70 5.33 11.25 -6.17
N PRO A 71 5.98 10.19 -6.63
CA PRO A 71 5.97 8.90 -5.93
C PRO A 71 6.83 8.93 -4.68
N SER A 72 6.69 7.88 -3.87
CA SER A 72 7.43 7.74 -2.62
C SER A 72 7.02 8.76 -1.56
N SER A 73 7.75 8.81 -0.45
CA SER A 73 7.41 9.68 0.69
C SER A 73 8.21 10.98 0.61
N PHE A 74 7.55 12.08 0.33
CA PHE A 74 8.14 13.42 0.23
C PHE A 74 8.89 13.83 1.51
N LEU A 75 8.34 13.50 2.67
CA LEU A 75 8.96 13.77 3.97
C LEU A 75 10.00 12.73 4.37
N GLY A 76 10.23 11.70 3.55
CA GLY A 76 10.90 10.49 3.96
C GLY A 76 10.00 9.59 4.81
N THR A 77 10.45 8.41 5.13
CA THR A 77 9.70 7.42 5.91
C THR A 77 10.58 6.81 6.97
N CYS A 78 9.97 6.17 7.97
CA CYS A 78 10.67 5.33 8.93
C CYS A 78 9.92 4.03 9.17
N ARG A 79 10.61 3.08 9.79
CA ARG A 79 10.06 1.82 10.30
C ARG A 79 10.29 1.73 11.82
N TYR A 80 9.90 2.81 12.53
CA TYR A 80 10.03 2.88 13.98
C TYR A 80 8.80 2.28 14.66
N LYS A 81 8.98 1.24 15.46
CA LYS A 81 7.94 0.63 16.27
C LYS A 81 7.92 1.29 17.64
N LEU A 82 6.91 2.12 17.89
CA LEU A 82 6.76 2.79 19.18
C LEU A 82 6.47 1.75 20.27
N PRO A 83 7.30 1.63 21.33
CA PRO A 83 7.01 0.76 22.46
C PRO A 83 5.74 1.24 23.19
N HIS A 84 5.08 0.38 23.95
CA HIS A 84 3.97 0.80 24.80
C HIS A 84 4.51 1.71 25.93
N TYR A 85 3.76 2.77 26.30
CA TYR A 85 4.23 3.78 27.27
C TYR A 85 4.51 3.21 28.68
N GLU A 86 3.91 2.09 29.03
CA GLU A 86 4.22 1.37 30.30
C GLU A 86 5.61 0.70 30.29
N LYS A 87 6.14 0.41 29.10
CA LYS A 87 7.47 -0.20 28.95
C LYS A 87 8.56 0.86 28.82
N ASP A 88 8.24 1.99 28.16
CA ASP A 88 9.18 3.08 27.95
C ASP A 88 8.43 4.42 27.89
N SER A 89 8.24 5.06 29.05
CA SER A 89 7.60 6.38 29.13
C SER A 89 8.48 7.51 28.63
N ALA A 90 9.81 7.35 28.68
CA ALA A 90 10.76 8.42 28.35
C ALA A 90 10.63 8.86 26.87
N VAL A 91 10.34 7.91 25.96
CA VAL A 91 10.10 8.22 24.54
C VAL A 91 8.86 9.11 24.38
N TYR A 92 7.78 8.83 25.12
CA TYR A 92 6.55 9.64 25.07
C TYR A 92 6.77 11.02 25.67
N GLU A 93 7.43 11.12 26.83
CA GLU A 93 7.77 12.39 27.47
C GLU A 93 8.59 13.29 26.53
N LYS A 94 9.59 12.72 25.87
CA LYS A 94 10.38 13.41 24.86
C LYS A 94 9.51 13.87 23.69
N LEU A 95 8.70 12.98 23.11
CA LEU A 95 7.83 13.30 21.99
C LEU A 95 6.86 14.44 22.34
N PHE A 96 6.15 14.34 23.48
CA PHE A 96 5.19 15.36 23.92
C PHE A 96 5.88 16.69 24.26
N SER A 97 7.13 16.66 24.74
CA SER A 97 7.92 17.88 24.94
C SER A 97 8.19 18.60 23.60
N ILE A 98 8.50 17.85 22.55
CA ILE A 98 8.69 18.39 21.18
C ILE A 98 7.37 18.96 20.64
N LEU A 99 6.26 18.22 20.77
CA LEU A 99 4.94 18.68 20.34
C LEU A 99 4.52 19.96 21.06
N LYS A 100 4.77 20.06 22.37
CA LYS A 100 4.52 21.26 23.16
C LYS A 100 5.42 22.44 22.73
N LYS A 101 6.71 22.21 22.47
CA LYS A 101 7.66 23.22 21.97
C LYS A 101 7.18 23.82 20.64
N LEU A 102 6.56 23.01 19.76
CA LEU A 102 6.01 23.42 18.48
C LEU A 102 4.56 23.92 18.55
N ASP A 103 3.94 23.95 19.74
CA ASP A 103 2.53 24.29 19.96
C ASP A 103 1.59 23.46 19.07
N ILE A 104 1.85 22.17 18.93
CA ILE A 104 1.05 21.26 18.13
C ILE A 104 -0.29 20.98 18.83
N LYS A 105 -1.39 21.12 18.07
CA LYS A 105 -2.74 20.74 18.48
C LYS A 105 -3.28 19.51 17.73
N HIS A 106 -2.80 19.27 16.52
CA HIS A 106 -3.27 18.18 15.68
C HIS A 106 -2.10 17.40 15.09
N PHE A 107 -2.06 16.11 15.36
CA PHE A 107 -1.04 15.18 14.90
C PHE A 107 -1.63 14.19 13.89
N PHE A 108 -1.05 14.09 12.70
CA PHE A 108 -1.48 13.19 11.64
C PHE A 108 -0.36 12.22 11.27
N TYR A 109 -0.70 10.94 11.09
CA TYR A 109 0.29 9.94 10.68
C TYR A 109 -0.26 9.12 9.52
N ILE A 110 0.40 9.22 8.37
CA ILE A 110 0.03 8.54 7.14
C ILE A 110 0.76 7.21 7.08
N GLY A 111 0.02 6.09 7.12
CA GLY A 111 0.65 4.77 7.12
C GLY A 111 -0.29 3.58 7.18
N GLY A 112 0.29 2.38 7.30
CA GLY A 112 -0.39 1.09 7.42
C GLY A 112 -0.63 0.68 8.88
N ASN A 113 -0.79 -0.62 9.12
CA ASN A 113 -1.12 -1.19 10.42
C ASN A 113 -0.22 -0.74 11.58
N ASP A 114 1.12 -0.80 11.41
CA ASP A 114 2.06 -0.33 12.45
C ASP A 114 1.93 1.16 12.76
N SER A 115 1.54 1.97 11.75
CA SER A 115 1.31 3.40 11.95
C SER A 115 0.01 3.65 12.71
N MET A 116 -1.01 2.84 12.48
CA MET A 116 -2.28 2.89 13.22
C MET A 116 -2.08 2.46 14.68
N ASP A 117 -1.27 1.44 14.94
CA ASP A 117 -0.84 1.06 16.29
C ASP A 117 -0.10 2.22 16.99
N THR A 118 0.74 2.94 16.26
CA THR A 118 1.43 4.13 16.78
C THR A 118 0.42 5.23 17.19
N ILE A 119 -0.56 5.56 16.34
CA ILE A 119 -1.60 6.55 16.66
C ILE A 119 -2.44 6.11 17.86
N LYS A 120 -2.83 4.83 17.93
CA LYS A 120 -3.54 4.27 19.08
C LYS A 120 -2.79 4.53 20.39
N LYS A 121 -1.52 4.14 20.44
CA LYS A 121 -0.66 4.32 21.63
C LYS A 121 -0.47 5.80 22.01
N LEU A 122 -0.33 6.69 21.02
CA LEU A 122 -0.18 8.13 21.27
C LEU A 122 -1.49 8.74 21.81
N ALA A 123 -2.65 8.35 21.27
CA ALA A 123 -3.95 8.81 21.76
C ALA A 123 -4.23 8.31 23.18
N GLU A 124 -3.91 7.04 23.49
CA GLU A 124 -4.03 6.47 24.83
C GLU A 124 -3.14 7.22 25.85
N TYR A 125 -1.88 7.50 25.49
CA TYR A 125 -0.99 8.27 26.36
C TYR A 125 -1.45 9.72 26.54
N ALA A 126 -1.91 10.37 25.47
CA ALA A 126 -2.48 11.73 25.52
C ALA A 126 -3.64 11.81 26.51
N ASN A 127 -4.57 10.84 26.46
CA ASN A 127 -5.67 10.73 27.39
C ASN A 127 -5.18 10.55 28.84
N LYS A 128 -4.18 9.69 29.06
CA LYS A 128 -3.59 9.45 30.41
C LYS A 128 -3.02 10.72 31.04
N ILE A 129 -2.40 11.62 30.24
CA ILE A 129 -1.78 12.86 30.70
C ILE A 129 -2.71 14.10 30.57
N ASN A 130 -3.97 13.90 30.17
CA ASN A 130 -4.94 14.95 29.88
C ASN A 130 -4.41 15.98 28.86
N SER A 131 -3.77 15.54 27.79
CA SER A 131 -3.32 16.37 26.69
C SER A 131 -4.48 16.73 25.77
N ASP A 132 -4.50 17.97 25.27
CA ASP A 132 -5.49 18.47 24.32
C ASP A 132 -5.09 18.24 22.84
N ILE A 133 -4.00 17.50 22.58
CA ILE A 133 -3.55 17.17 21.24
C ILE A 133 -4.42 16.05 20.66
N THR A 134 -4.95 16.24 19.46
CA THR A 134 -5.65 15.19 18.72
C THR A 134 -4.69 14.38 17.87
N PHE A 135 -4.90 13.07 17.80
CA PHE A 135 -4.09 12.10 17.05
C PHE A 135 -4.97 11.37 16.04
N MET A 136 -4.67 11.50 14.74
CA MET A 136 -5.46 10.91 13.66
C MET A 136 -4.58 10.09 12.73
N GLY A 137 -5.08 8.89 12.38
CA GLY A 137 -4.51 8.06 11.32
C GLY A 137 -5.03 8.45 9.95
N VAL A 138 -4.14 8.44 8.96
CA VAL A 138 -4.49 8.57 7.54
C VAL A 138 -4.08 7.26 6.85
N PRO A 139 -5.03 6.49 6.29
CA PRO A 139 -4.74 5.18 5.73
C PRO A 139 -3.80 5.27 4.53
N LYS A 140 -2.87 4.35 4.44
CA LYS A 140 -1.99 4.16 3.30
C LYS A 140 -1.38 2.77 3.34
N THR A 141 -1.61 1.96 2.32
CA THR A 141 -0.84 0.75 1.98
C THR A 141 -1.26 0.26 0.59
N ILE A 142 -0.34 -0.36 -0.15
CA ILE A 142 -0.68 -1.07 -1.40
C ILE A 142 -1.28 -2.45 -1.12
N ASP A 143 -1.11 -2.98 0.08
CA ASP A 143 -1.52 -4.34 0.46
C ASP A 143 -3.04 -4.47 0.65
N ASN A 144 -3.74 -3.33 0.78
CA ASN A 144 -5.20 -3.27 1.00
C ASN A 144 -5.69 -4.07 2.22
N ASP A 145 -4.84 -4.15 3.23
CA ASP A 145 -4.96 -5.03 4.39
C ASP A 145 -5.50 -4.35 5.66
N LEU A 146 -5.84 -3.05 5.62
CA LEU A 146 -6.46 -2.36 6.75
C LEU A 146 -7.95 -2.73 6.85
N ASP A 147 -8.38 -3.18 8.03
CA ASP A 147 -9.79 -3.49 8.29
C ASP A 147 -10.66 -2.23 8.43
N LYS A 148 -11.99 -2.39 8.45
CA LYS A 148 -13.01 -1.33 8.56
C LYS A 148 -13.06 -0.32 7.40
N THR A 149 -12.11 -0.33 6.49
CA THR A 149 -12.16 0.49 5.27
C THR A 149 -12.41 -0.39 4.03
N ASP A 150 -13.15 0.12 3.05
CA ASP A 150 -13.40 -0.59 1.80
C ASP A 150 -12.07 -0.92 1.09
N HIS A 151 -11.22 0.07 0.93
CA HIS A 151 -9.90 -0.06 0.33
C HIS A 151 -8.93 0.96 0.95
N THR A 152 -7.66 0.88 0.55
CA THR A 152 -6.62 1.76 1.08
C THR A 152 -5.96 2.57 -0.04
N PRO A 153 -5.65 3.88 0.17
CA PRO A 153 -4.86 4.66 -0.76
C PRO A 153 -3.49 4.01 -1.03
N GLY A 154 -3.18 3.88 -2.30
CA GLY A 154 -2.01 3.16 -2.81
C GLY A 154 -2.36 1.85 -3.51
N TYR A 155 -3.38 1.14 -3.06
CA TYR A 155 -3.82 -0.12 -3.66
C TYR A 155 -4.31 0.06 -5.10
N GLY A 156 -5.19 1.04 -5.36
CA GLY A 156 -5.75 1.25 -6.71
C GLY A 156 -4.69 1.50 -7.77
N SER A 157 -3.68 2.30 -7.46
CA SER A 157 -2.56 2.59 -8.38
C SER A 157 -1.64 1.39 -8.56
N ALA A 158 -1.32 0.66 -7.48
CA ALA A 158 -0.51 -0.54 -7.56
C ALA A 158 -1.23 -1.65 -8.34
N ALA A 159 -2.54 -1.83 -8.13
CA ALA A 159 -3.37 -2.76 -8.89
C ALA A 159 -3.42 -2.42 -10.38
N LYS A 160 -3.50 -1.11 -10.72
CA LYS A 160 -3.43 -0.64 -12.11
C LYS A 160 -2.09 -0.99 -12.76
N TYR A 161 -0.97 -0.77 -12.04
CA TYR A 161 0.35 -1.16 -12.51
C TYR A 161 0.43 -2.68 -12.74
N VAL A 162 0.01 -3.48 -11.77
CA VAL A 162 0.03 -4.96 -11.86
C VAL A 162 -0.78 -5.42 -13.06
N ALA A 163 -2.02 -4.95 -13.23
CA ALA A 163 -2.87 -5.34 -14.34
C ALA A 163 -2.28 -4.94 -15.70
N SER A 164 -1.72 -3.73 -15.81
CA SER A 164 -1.13 -3.24 -17.06
C SER A 164 0.15 -4.00 -17.42
N ALA A 165 1.06 -4.18 -16.46
CA ALA A 165 2.30 -4.92 -16.69
C ALA A 165 2.02 -6.40 -17.00
N MET A 166 1.04 -7.03 -16.34
CA MET A 166 0.61 -8.39 -16.67
C MET A 166 0.09 -8.49 -18.10
N LYS A 167 -0.73 -7.52 -18.53
CA LYS A 167 -1.25 -7.48 -19.91
C LYS A 167 -0.12 -7.39 -20.93
N GLU A 168 0.87 -6.54 -20.71
CA GLU A 168 2.03 -6.36 -21.58
C GLU A 168 2.91 -7.64 -21.60
N ILE A 169 3.15 -8.28 -20.45
CA ILE A 169 3.89 -9.55 -20.36
C ILE A 169 3.17 -10.67 -21.13
N ILE A 170 1.85 -10.75 -21.02
CA ILE A 170 1.03 -11.74 -21.73
C ILE A 170 1.18 -11.54 -23.24
N LEU A 171 1.00 -10.32 -23.73
CA LEU A 171 1.14 -9.99 -25.14
C LEU A 171 2.55 -10.29 -25.68
N ASP A 172 3.61 -9.96 -24.94
CA ASP A 172 4.98 -10.32 -25.30
C ASP A 172 5.19 -11.84 -25.35
N THR A 173 4.67 -12.55 -24.35
CA THR A 173 4.84 -14.02 -24.27
C THR A 173 4.08 -14.74 -25.37
N ASP A 174 2.87 -14.30 -25.72
CA ASP A 174 2.02 -14.92 -26.73
C ASP A 174 2.53 -14.72 -28.17
N THR A 175 3.58 -13.91 -28.37
CA THR A 175 4.24 -13.80 -29.70
C THR A 175 5.04 -15.06 -30.08
N TYR A 176 5.36 -15.93 -29.10
CA TYR A 176 6.19 -17.11 -29.32
C TYR A 176 5.34 -18.37 -29.46
N THR A 177 5.75 -19.25 -30.36
CA THR A 177 5.12 -20.58 -30.57
C THR A 177 5.76 -21.69 -29.74
N THR A 178 6.89 -21.39 -29.07
CA THR A 178 7.60 -22.36 -28.21
C THR A 178 6.94 -22.49 -26.85
N ASP A 179 6.90 -23.73 -26.35
CA ASP A 179 6.39 -24.01 -25.00
C ASP A 179 7.15 -23.22 -23.95
N SER A 180 6.41 -22.45 -23.15
CA SER A 180 7.01 -21.59 -22.11
C SER A 180 6.12 -21.45 -20.88
N ILE A 181 6.77 -21.15 -19.75
CA ILE A 181 6.14 -20.88 -18.46
C ILE A 181 6.68 -19.52 -17.97
N THR A 182 5.80 -18.56 -17.69
CA THR A 182 6.17 -17.27 -17.12
C THR A 182 5.49 -17.10 -15.77
N ILE A 183 6.28 -16.91 -14.72
CA ILE A 183 5.83 -16.74 -13.35
C ILE A 183 6.13 -15.33 -12.91
N VAL A 184 5.09 -14.57 -12.50
CA VAL A 184 5.21 -13.17 -12.09
C VAL A 184 4.94 -13.06 -10.59
N GLU A 185 5.95 -12.59 -9.84
CA GLU A 185 5.85 -12.35 -8.40
C GLU A 185 5.36 -10.94 -8.11
N ILE A 186 4.35 -10.88 -7.25
CA ILE A 186 3.66 -9.66 -6.85
C ILE A 186 3.73 -9.54 -5.32
N MET A 187 3.88 -8.32 -4.80
CA MET A 187 3.88 -8.04 -3.36
C MET A 187 2.55 -8.45 -2.71
N GLY A 188 2.60 -8.83 -1.45
CA GLY A 188 1.46 -9.23 -0.65
C GLY A 188 1.82 -10.35 0.32
N ARG A 189 2.47 -10.00 1.45
CA ARG A 189 3.00 -10.98 2.40
C ARG A 189 1.90 -11.86 3.01
N ASN A 190 0.85 -11.25 3.52
CA ASN A 190 -0.21 -11.91 4.26
C ASN A 190 -1.57 -11.82 3.57
N ALA A 191 -1.75 -10.84 2.68
CA ALA A 191 -2.98 -10.59 1.96
C ALA A 191 -2.73 -10.54 0.45
N GLY A 192 -3.52 -11.27 -0.31
CA GLY A 192 -3.35 -11.47 -1.75
C GLY A 192 -4.05 -10.43 -2.64
N TRP A 193 -4.55 -9.33 -2.09
CA TRP A 193 -5.31 -8.31 -2.83
C TRP A 193 -4.59 -7.81 -4.08
N LEU A 194 -3.29 -7.52 -3.97
CA LEU A 194 -2.52 -7.00 -5.08
C LEU A 194 -2.24 -8.08 -6.13
N THR A 195 -1.93 -9.30 -5.71
CA THR A 195 -1.77 -10.44 -6.62
C THR A 195 -3.07 -10.78 -7.33
N ALA A 196 -4.19 -10.76 -6.62
CA ALA A 196 -5.53 -10.97 -7.19
C ALA A 196 -5.85 -9.93 -8.26
N SER A 197 -5.35 -8.68 -8.14
CA SER A 197 -5.58 -7.63 -9.14
C SER A 197 -4.96 -7.93 -10.51
N SER A 198 -4.06 -8.91 -10.63
CA SER A 198 -3.56 -9.41 -11.92
C SER A 198 -4.69 -9.92 -12.82
N ALA A 199 -5.80 -10.41 -12.23
CA ALA A 199 -6.99 -10.83 -12.96
C ALA A 199 -7.66 -9.68 -13.75
N LEU A 200 -7.43 -8.41 -13.36
CA LEU A 200 -7.93 -7.23 -14.09
C LEU A 200 -7.30 -7.07 -15.48
N ALA A 201 -6.18 -7.76 -15.76
CA ALA A 201 -5.57 -7.82 -17.08
C ALA A 201 -6.47 -8.53 -18.12
N ARG A 202 -7.43 -9.34 -17.67
CA ARG A 202 -8.42 -9.99 -18.54
C ARG A 202 -9.39 -8.93 -19.09
N THR A 203 -9.36 -8.77 -20.42
CA THR A 203 -10.14 -7.81 -21.19
C THR A 203 -10.51 -8.46 -22.52
N GLU A 204 -11.25 -7.76 -23.39
CA GLU A 204 -11.61 -8.28 -24.74
C GLU A 204 -10.38 -8.67 -25.59
N ASP A 205 -9.26 -7.96 -25.40
CA ASP A 205 -8.01 -8.12 -26.15
C ASP A 205 -6.89 -8.84 -25.38
N CYS A 206 -7.17 -9.39 -24.19
CA CYS A 206 -6.19 -10.10 -23.39
C CYS A 206 -6.86 -11.18 -22.51
N THR A 207 -6.34 -12.40 -22.55
CA THR A 207 -6.89 -13.53 -21.79
C THR A 207 -6.65 -13.42 -20.28
N GLY A 208 -5.76 -12.52 -19.83
CA GLY A 208 -5.31 -12.42 -18.45
C GLY A 208 -4.36 -13.56 -18.07
N PRO A 209 -3.87 -13.61 -16.80
CA PRO A 209 -3.10 -14.74 -16.31
C PRO A 209 -3.94 -16.02 -16.33
N ASP A 210 -3.28 -17.17 -16.51
CA ASP A 210 -3.94 -18.47 -16.49
C ASP A 210 -4.19 -18.93 -15.05
N LEU A 211 -3.23 -18.67 -14.16
CA LEU A 211 -3.26 -19.07 -12.75
C LEU A 211 -2.88 -17.90 -11.84
N ILE A 212 -3.54 -17.83 -10.69
CA ILE A 212 -3.26 -16.82 -9.65
C ILE A 212 -3.15 -17.53 -8.30
N TYR A 213 -1.99 -17.47 -7.66
CA TYR A 213 -1.75 -18.07 -6.35
C TYR A 213 -1.66 -17.01 -5.26
N LEU A 214 -2.57 -17.08 -4.29
CA LEU A 214 -2.71 -16.13 -3.19
C LEU A 214 -2.20 -16.71 -1.87
N PRO A 215 -1.74 -15.90 -0.91
CA PRO A 215 -1.29 -16.36 0.40
C PRO A 215 -2.43 -16.94 1.26
N GLU A 216 -3.70 -16.66 0.93
CA GLU A 216 -4.90 -17.16 1.59
C GLU A 216 -5.14 -18.67 1.35
N THR A 217 -4.47 -19.25 0.34
CA THR A 217 -4.62 -20.66 -0.02
C THR A 217 -3.29 -21.40 0.15
N PRO A 218 -3.25 -22.55 0.84
CA PRO A 218 -2.03 -23.33 0.95
C PRO A 218 -1.49 -23.75 -0.42
N PHE A 219 -0.21 -23.51 -0.64
CA PHE A 219 0.52 -23.83 -1.87
C PHE A 219 1.07 -25.25 -1.80
N SER A 220 0.93 -26.00 -2.89
CA SER A 220 1.57 -27.29 -3.12
C SER A 220 2.30 -27.26 -4.46
N TYR A 221 3.57 -27.63 -4.46
CA TYR A 221 4.37 -27.66 -5.68
C TYR A 221 3.84 -28.70 -6.69
N ASP A 222 3.44 -29.91 -6.23
CA ASP A 222 2.90 -30.95 -7.12
C ASP A 222 1.62 -30.47 -7.80
N LYS A 223 0.73 -29.79 -7.04
CA LYS A 223 -0.47 -29.18 -7.60
C LYS A 223 -0.12 -28.08 -8.59
N PHE A 224 0.84 -27.23 -8.27
CA PHE A 224 1.33 -26.14 -9.13
C PHE A 224 1.80 -26.66 -10.50
N VAL A 225 2.61 -27.73 -10.51
CA VAL A 225 3.09 -28.37 -11.75
C VAL A 225 1.90 -28.98 -12.51
N SER A 226 0.98 -29.66 -11.81
CA SER A 226 -0.22 -30.25 -12.42
C SER A 226 -1.11 -29.18 -13.07
N ASP A 227 -1.36 -28.05 -12.39
CA ASP A 227 -2.17 -26.94 -12.90
C ASP A 227 -1.53 -26.32 -14.16
N ILE A 228 -0.20 -26.14 -14.17
CA ILE A 228 0.54 -25.68 -15.35
C ILE A 228 0.41 -26.64 -16.52
N LEU A 229 0.58 -27.93 -16.29
CA LEU A 229 0.44 -28.93 -17.33
C LEU A 229 -0.98 -29.01 -17.90
N GLU A 230 -2.00 -28.71 -17.09
CA GLU A 230 -3.38 -28.61 -17.57
C GLU A 230 -3.57 -27.40 -18.51
N VAL A 231 -3.05 -26.23 -18.16
CA VAL A 231 -3.03 -25.04 -19.02
C VAL A 231 -2.33 -25.35 -20.35
N LYS A 232 -1.20 -26.06 -20.29
CA LYS A 232 -0.39 -26.42 -21.45
C LYS A 232 -1.05 -27.38 -22.45
N LYS A 233 -2.14 -28.07 -22.07
CA LYS A 233 -2.93 -28.86 -23.03
C LYS A 233 -3.66 -27.98 -24.07
N HIS A 234 -3.87 -26.70 -23.76
CA HIS A 234 -4.67 -25.80 -24.55
C HIS A 234 -3.90 -24.59 -25.11
N LYS A 235 -2.70 -24.30 -24.59
CA LYS A 235 -1.88 -23.14 -24.95
C LYS A 235 -0.40 -23.50 -24.99
N SER A 236 0.38 -22.77 -25.84
CA SER A 236 1.85 -22.86 -25.86
C SER A 236 2.52 -22.15 -24.71
N SER A 237 1.86 -21.16 -24.08
CA SER A 237 2.36 -20.41 -22.93
C SER A 237 1.50 -20.65 -21.70
N ALA A 238 2.10 -20.69 -20.50
CA ALA A 238 1.40 -20.62 -19.23
C ALA A 238 1.87 -19.37 -18.47
N ILE A 239 0.94 -18.50 -18.10
CA ILE A 239 1.21 -17.25 -17.39
C ILE A 239 0.63 -17.34 -15.98
N ILE A 240 1.51 -17.24 -14.99
CA ILE A 240 1.17 -17.41 -13.59
C ILE A 240 1.46 -16.12 -12.82
N ALA A 241 0.47 -15.60 -12.09
CA ALA A 241 0.69 -14.59 -11.06
C ALA A 241 0.75 -15.28 -9.70
N LEU A 242 1.74 -14.92 -8.87
CA LEU A 242 1.81 -15.42 -7.51
C LEU A 242 2.23 -14.34 -6.51
N SER A 243 1.74 -14.45 -5.29
CA SER A 243 2.16 -13.60 -4.19
C SER A 243 3.53 -14.04 -3.67
N GLU A 244 4.38 -13.06 -3.30
CA GLU A 244 5.62 -13.32 -2.56
C GLU A 244 5.37 -14.08 -1.24
N GLY A 245 4.15 -13.98 -0.69
CA GLY A 245 3.73 -14.50 0.60
C GLY A 245 3.07 -15.89 0.55
N ILE A 246 3.11 -16.62 -0.56
CA ILE A 246 2.55 -17.97 -0.63
C ILE A 246 3.24 -18.91 0.37
N ARG A 247 2.43 -19.79 1.00
CA ARG A 247 2.87 -20.70 2.07
C ARG A 247 2.44 -22.13 1.79
N ASN A 248 3.24 -23.09 2.28
CA ASN A 248 2.84 -24.48 2.29
C ASN A 248 1.73 -24.75 3.34
N ALA A 249 1.27 -25.99 3.42
CA ALA A 249 0.24 -26.41 4.37
C ALA A 249 0.66 -26.23 5.85
N ASP A 250 1.96 -26.22 6.13
CA ASP A 250 2.52 -26.03 7.47
C ASP A 250 2.68 -24.54 7.82
N GLY A 251 2.30 -23.62 6.93
CA GLY A 251 2.37 -22.18 7.13
C GLY A 251 3.76 -21.58 6.87
N GLN A 252 4.71 -22.34 6.33
CA GLN A 252 6.04 -21.84 5.98
C GLN A 252 6.00 -21.14 4.61
N TYR A 253 6.68 -20.00 4.48
CA TYR A 253 6.81 -19.33 3.19
C TYR A 253 7.63 -20.18 2.20
N ILE A 254 7.19 -20.25 0.95
CA ILE A 254 7.88 -21.03 -0.07
C ILE A 254 9.30 -20.52 -0.30
N CYS A 255 9.54 -19.22 -0.24
CA CYS A 255 10.89 -18.64 -0.33
C CYS A 255 11.82 -19.02 0.83
N GLU A 256 11.29 -19.46 1.97
CA GLU A 256 12.09 -19.89 3.14
C GLU A 256 12.66 -21.29 2.99
N THR A 257 12.00 -22.14 2.21
CA THR A 257 12.44 -23.53 2.04
C THR A 257 13.83 -23.66 1.44
N GLN A 258 14.46 -22.54 1.06
CA GLN A 258 15.76 -22.51 0.39
C GLN A 258 16.86 -21.74 1.11
N LYS A 259 16.54 -20.93 2.11
CA LYS A 259 17.52 -20.05 2.77
C LYS A 259 17.52 -20.32 4.28
N ASP A 260 18.62 -20.87 4.79
CA ASP A 260 18.79 -21.13 6.22
C ASP A 260 18.84 -19.84 7.07
N ASP A 261 19.16 -18.68 6.46
CA ASP A 261 19.29 -17.39 7.15
C ASP A 261 18.52 -16.27 6.43
N MET A 262 17.19 -16.20 6.60
CA MET A 262 16.42 -15.05 6.12
C MET A 262 16.59 -13.83 7.03
N LYS A 263 16.97 -12.69 6.40
CA LYS A 263 17.07 -11.40 7.10
C LYS A 263 15.69 -10.90 7.52
N LEU A 264 15.60 -10.41 8.75
CA LEU A 264 14.42 -9.70 9.24
C LEU A 264 14.53 -8.21 8.91
N ASP A 265 13.40 -7.59 8.62
CA ASP A 265 13.30 -6.13 8.58
C ASP A 265 13.25 -5.55 10.02
N VAL A 266 13.28 -4.22 10.14
CA VAL A 266 13.28 -3.55 11.45
C VAL A 266 11.99 -3.74 12.26
N PHE A 267 10.91 -4.24 11.65
CA PHE A 267 9.69 -4.62 12.35
C PHE A 267 9.68 -6.10 12.78
N GLY A 268 10.74 -6.85 12.46
CA GLY A 268 10.84 -8.29 12.71
C GLY A 268 10.15 -9.16 11.67
N HIS A 269 9.79 -8.61 10.51
CA HIS A 269 9.24 -9.38 9.42
C HIS A 269 10.34 -9.94 8.53
N LYS A 270 10.17 -11.17 8.05
CA LYS A 270 11.08 -11.79 7.10
C LYS A 270 11.08 -11.05 5.76
N MET A 271 12.25 -10.82 5.19
CA MET A 271 12.37 -10.24 3.86
C MET A 271 12.07 -11.32 2.82
N LEU A 272 10.83 -11.28 2.28
CA LEU A 272 10.36 -12.20 1.25
C LEU A 272 10.84 -11.76 -0.13
N GLY A 273 10.78 -12.66 -1.10
CA GLY A 273 11.05 -12.39 -2.51
C GLY A 273 11.84 -13.50 -3.20
N GLU A 274 11.93 -13.39 -4.53
CA GLU A 274 12.59 -14.37 -5.41
C GLU A 274 11.86 -15.72 -5.51
N THR A 275 10.64 -15.84 -5.00
CA THR A 275 9.81 -17.06 -5.09
C THR A 275 9.55 -17.44 -6.56
N ALA A 276 9.26 -16.44 -7.43
CA ALA A 276 9.06 -16.71 -8.85
C ALA A 276 10.32 -17.20 -9.55
N LEU A 277 11.49 -16.67 -9.19
CA LEU A 277 12.77 -17.12 -9.76
C LEU A 277 13.05 -18.58 -9.40
N PHE A 278 12.83 -18.91 -8.14
CA PHE A 278 12.99 -20.28 -7.65
C PHE A 278 12.00 -21.26 -8.31
N LEU A 279 10.71 -20.96 -8.27
CA LEU A 279 9.73 -21.86 -8.85
C LEU A 279 9.92 -21.99 -10.37
N SER A 280 10.38 -20.93 -11.05
CA SER A 280 10.71 -21.03 -12.48
C SER A 280 11.88 -21.96 -12.76
N ASP A 281 12.94 -21.94 -11.94
CA ASP A 281 14.05 -22.86 -12.08
C ASP A 281 13.63 -24.32 -11.82
N MET A 282 12.84 -24.56 -10.77
CA MET A 282 12.33 -25.88 -10.46
C MET A 282 11.44 -26.46 -11.58
N VAL A 283 10.37 -25.71 -11.94
CA VAL A 283 9.42 -26.20 -12.95
C VAL A 283 10.05 -26.36 -14.32
N GLY A 284 11.04 -25.52 -14.66
CA GLY A 284 11.81 -25.66 -15.89
C GLY A 284 12.64 -26.93 -15.94
N LYS A 285 13.27 -27.34 -14.82
CA LYS A 285 14.01 -28.60 -14.69
C LYS A 285 13.08 -29.83 -14.77
N ASP A 286 11.95 -29.78 -14.06
CA ASP A 286 11.04 -30.92 -13.96
C ASP A 286 10.26 -31.15 -15.25
N THR A 287 9.90 -30.09 -15.98
CA THR A 287 9.09 -30.19 -17.21
C THR A 287 9.92 -30.15 -18.50
N GLY A 288 11.18 -29.71 -18.44
CA GLY A 288 12.02 -29.46 -19.62
C GLY A 288 11.57 -28.24 -20.45
N MET A 289 10.57 -27.48 -20.01
CA MET A 289 10.06 -26.32 -20.71
C MET A 289 10.89 -25.08 -20.39
N LYS A 290 10.95 -24.14 -21.33
CA LYS A 290 11.53 -22.81 -21.07
C LYS A 290 10.71 -22.11 -20.01
N SER A 291 11.32 -21.76 -18.88
CA SER A 291 10.64 -21.05 -17.79
C SER A 291 11.33 -19.72 -17.47
N ARG A 292 10.55 -18.77 -16.97
CA ARG A 292 11.01 -17.42 -16.59
C ARG A 292 10.30 -16.96 -15.32
N GLY A 293 11.08 -16.45 -14.36
CA GLY A 293 10.57 -15.70 -13.21
C GLY A 293 10.71 -14.20 -13.45
N ILE A 294 9.70 -13.43 -13.11
CA ILE A 294 9.67 -11.96 -13.14
C ILE A 294 9.24 -11.48 -11.76
N VAL A 295 10.01 -10.55 -11.17
CA VAL A 295 9.70 -9.99 -9.85
C VAL A 295 9.41 -8.50 -10.01
N PHE A 296 8.19 -8.06 -9.73
CA PHE A 296 7.82 -6.65 -9.83
C PHE A 296 8.51 -5.78 -8.77
N SER A 297 8.81 -6.34 -7.61
CA SER A 297 9.52 -5.66 -6.53
C SER A 297 8.96 -4.25 -6.25
N THR A 298 9.82 -3.25 -6.06
CA THR A 298 9.42 -1.88 -5.74
C THR A 298 8.69 -1.14 -6.87
N LEU A 299 8.79 -1.60 -8.13
CA LEU A 299 8.15 -0.94 -9.28
C LEU A 299 6.64 -0.79 -9.09
N GLN A 300 5.96 -1.82 -8.57
CA GLN A 300 4.51 -1.83 -8.36
C GLN A 300 4.01 -0.78 -7.36
N ARG A 301 4.88 -0.21 -6.52
CA ARG A 301 4.50 0.83 -5.54
C ARG A 301 5.02 2.23 -5.86
N CYS A 302 5.87 2.38 -6.87
CA CYS A 302 6.48 3.67 -7.23
C CYS A 302 6.18 4.14 -8.66
N ALA A 303 5.39 3.38 -9.45
CA ALA A 303 5.06 3.67 -10.84
C ALA A 303 4.08 4.85 -10.95
N SER A 304 4.54 6.07 -10.71
CA SER A 304 3.70 7.28 -10.74
C SER A 304 3.21 7.67 -12.15
N HIS A 305 3.82 7.11 -13.18
CA HIS A 305 3.44 7.35 -14.58
C HIS A 305 2.15 6.64 -15.01
N ILE A 306 1.68 5.67 -14.23
CA ILE A 306 0.47 4.89 -14.51
C ILE A 306 -0.53 4.90 -13.33
N VAL A 307 -0.49 5.89 -12.47
CA VAL A 307 -1.37 5.98 -11.31
C VAL A 307 -2.85 5.98 -11.69
N SER A 308 -3.69 5.49 -10.79
CA SER A 308 -5.14 5.69 -10.85
C SER A 308 -5.49 7.12 -10.40
N ARG A 309 -6.23 7.86 -11.24
CA ARG A 309 -6.75 9.18 -10.86
C ARG A 309 -7.65 9.07 -9.62
N ARG A 310 -8.43 7.99 -9.54
CA ARG A 310 -9.32 7.74 -8.40
C ARG A 310 -8.52 7.61 -7.12
N ASP A 311 -7.50 6.77 -7.12
CA ASP A 311 -6.64 6.54 -5.96
C ASP A 311 -5.94 7.84 -5.49
N ILE A 312 -5.46 8.69 -6.42
CA ILE A 312 -4.92 10.03 -6.06
C ILE A 312 -5.97 10.90 -5.39
N THR A 313 -7.20 10.94 -5.93
CA THR A 313 -8.28 11.75 -5.38
C THR A 313 -8.68 11.26 -4.00
N GLU A 314 -8.88 9.97 -3.84
CA GLU A 314 -9.28 9.36 -2.58
C GLU A 314 -8.17 9.46 -1.53
N ALA A 315 -6.90 9.34 -1.92
CA ALA A 315 -5.77 9.61 -1.03
C ALA A 315 -5.80 11.04 -0.47
N TYR A 316 -6.11 12.03 -1.31
CA TYR A 316 -6.31 13.40 -0.89
C TYR A 316 -7.49 13.52 0.09
N ASP A 317 -8.63 12.92 -0.24
CA ASP A 317 -9.85 12.99 0.58
C ASP A 317 -9.63 12.33 1.95
N ALA A 318 -8.87 11.24 2.05
CA ALA A 318 -8.51 10.61 3.32
C ALA A 318 -7.74 11.58 4.24
N GLY A 319 -6.77 12.31 3.69
CA GLY A 319 -6.03 13.32 4.43
C GLY A 319 -6.89 14.49 4.89
N ALA A 320 -7.75 15.00 4.00
CA ALA A 320 -8.64 16.11 4.29
C ALA A 320 -9.71 15.72 5.34
N THR A 321 -10.24 14.50 5.28
CA THR A 321 -11.21 13.95 6.25
C THR A 321 -10.61 13.85 7.64
N ALA A 322 -9.36 13.35 7.74
CA ALA A 322 -8.68 13.28 9.04
C ALA A 322 -8.52 14.66 9.68
N VAL A 323 -8.22 15.71 8.88
CA VAL A 323 -8.15 17.09 9.38
C VAL A 323 -9.50 17.58 9.86
N ALA A 324 -10.56 17.39 9.07
CA ALA A 324 -11.92 17.81 9.46
C ALA A 324 -12.35 17.16 10.77
N ALA A 325 -12.06 15.86 10.95
CA ALA A 325 -12.38 15.12 12.17
C ALA A 325 -11.57 15.63 13.38
N ALA A 326 -10.26 15.86 13.23
CA ALA A 326 -9.42 16.42 14.30
C ALA A 326 -9.93 17.79 14.77
N LEU A 327 -10.35 18.66 13.85
CA LEU A 327 -10.91 19.98 14.15
C LEU A 327 -12.29 19.90 14.81
N ALA A 328 -13.04 18.82 14.58
CA ALA A 328 -14.27 18.51 15.29
C ALA A 328 -14.03 17.90 16.69
N GLY A 329 -12.76 17.74 17.10
CA GLY A 329 -12.36 17.20 18.40
C GLY A 329 -12.21 15.68 18.44
N GLU A 330 -12.24 15.01 17.28
CA GLU A 330 -12.00 13.56 17.24
C GLU A 330 -10.51 13.24 17.41
N THR A 331 -10.23 12.15 18.12
CA THR A 331 -8.87 11.64 18.36
C THR A 331 -8.89 10.12 18.46
N GLY A 332 -7.75 9.46 18.20
CA GLY A 332 -7.66 8.00 18.25
C GLY A 332 -8.47 7.31 17.14
N LYS A 333 -8.65 7.98 16.01
CA LYS A 333 -9.40 7.46 14.87
C LYS A 333 -8.59 7.48 13.57
N MET A 334 -9.03 6.70 12.60
CA MET A 334 -8.50 6.69 11.24
C MET A 334 -9.58 7.11 10.24
N GLY A 335 -9.20 7.86 9.20
CA GLY A 335 -10.06 8.08 8.04
C GLY A 335 -10.33 6.76 7.31
N ILE A 336 -11.56 6.48 6.93
CA ILE A 336 -11.95 5.26 6.22
C ILE A 336 -12.83 5.57 5.02
N PHE A 337 -12.91 4.62 4.08
CA PHE A 337 -13.80 4.66 2.94
C PHE A 337 -14.98 3.71 3.13
N LYS A 338 -16.18 4.20 2.82
CA LYS A 338 -17.42 3.43 2.75
C LYS A 338 -17.93 3.44 1.32
N ARG A 339 -17.89 2.29 0.65
CA ARG A 339 -18.45 2.16 -0.69
C ARG A 339 -19.96 2.03 -0.61
N ILE A 340 -20.67 2.83 -1.44
CA ILE A 340 -22.12 2.80 -1.57
C ILE A 340 -22.55 1.95 -2.77
N SER A 341 -21.83 2.07 -3.91
CA SER A 341 -22.16 1.35 -5.13
C SER A 341 -20.93 1.21 -6.04
N ASN A 342 -20.96 0.20 -6.92
CA ASN A 342 -19.95 -0.02 -7.97
C ASN A 342 -20.35 0.69 -9.29
N GLU A 343 -21.66 0.72 -9.63
CA GLU A 343 -22.17 1.34 -10.85
C GLU A 343 -23.38 2.25 -10.54
N PRO A 344 -23.23 3.57 -10.65
CA PRO A 344 -21.95 4.27 -10.73
C PRO A 344 -21.14 4.11 -9.44
N TYR A 345 -19.81 4.04 -9.56
CA TYR A 345 -18.96 3.95 -8.37
C TYR A 345 -19.15 5.18 -7.48
N LYS A 346 -19.47 4.93 -6.22
CA LYS A 346 -19.64 5.96 -5.18
C LYS A 346 -19.03 5.50 -3.88
N VAL A 347 -18.21 6.35 -3.31
CA VAL A 347 -17.58 6.19 -2.00
C VAL A 347 -17.72 7.51 -1.23
N PHE A 348 -17.83 7.43 0.08
CA PHE A 348 -17.66 8.57 0.97
C PHE A 348 -16.62 8.26 2.04
N THR A 349 -16.08 9.29 2.66
CA THR A 349 -15.12 9.19 3.75
C THR A 349 -15.78 9.47 5.09
N GLU A 350 -15.40 8.71 6.08
CA GLU A 350 -15.75 8.93 7.49
C GLU A 350 -14.57 8.54 8.38
N THR A 351 -14.72 8.52 9.70
CA THR A 351 -13.71 8.06 10.64
C THR A 351 -14.17 6.83 11.38
N HIS A 352 -13.22 5.98 11.78
CA HIS A 352 -13.47 4.81 12.61
C HIS A 352 -12.47 4.74 13.75
N ASP A 353 -12.85 4.14 14.87
CA ASP A 353 -11.97 3.96 16.04
C ASP A 353 -10.74 3.12 15.64
N ILE A 354 -9.58 3.62 15.99
CA ILE A 354 -8.32 2.98 15.57
C ILE A 354 -8.06 1.68 16.32
N GLY A 355 -8.72 1.48 17.47
CA GLY A 355 -8.63 0.25 18.26
C GLY A 355 -9.13 -0.98 17.50
N ASP A 356 -10.12 -0.80 16.61
CA ASP A 356 -10.69 -1.87 15.79
C ASP A 356 -9.88 -2.17 14.51
N ILE A 357 -8.90 -1.32 14.18
CA ILE A 357 -8.12 -1.38 12.94
C ILE A 357 -6.69 -1.85 13.22
N ALA A 358 -6.04 -1.26 14.23
CA ALA A 358 -4.65 -1.52 14.52
C ALA A 358 -4.40 -3.00 14.86
N ASN A 359 -3.42 -3.60 14.18
CA ASN A 359 -3.04 -5.01 14.31
C ASN A 359 -4.11 -6.01 13.82
N VAL A 360 -5.05 -5.57 12.98
CA VAL A 360 -6.02 -6.44 12.30
C VAL A 360 -5.72 -6.42 10.80
N GLU A 361 -5.61 -7.58 10.17
CA GLU A 361 -5.35 -7.73 8.75
C GLU A 361 -6.60 -8.17 8.00
N LYS A 362 -6.95 -7.44 6.93
CA LYS A 362 -8.02 -7.77 6.00
C LYS A 362 -7.46 -8.56 4.83
N THR A 363 -7.88 -9.81 4.67
CA THR A 363 -7.47 -10.69 3.56
C THR A 363 -8.52 -10.76 2.46
N VAL A 364 -8.17 -11.33 1.31
CA VAL A 364 -9.14 -11.61 0.23
C VAL A 364 -10.18 -12.60 0.76
N PRO A 365 -11.50 -12.29 0.65
CA PRO A 365 -12.54 -13.22 1.07
C PRO A 365 -12.40 -14.59 0.41
N LYS A 366 -12.54 -15.66 1.18
CA LYS A 366 -12.36 -17.03 0.67
C LYS A 366 -13.35 -17.37 -0.45
N GLU A 367 -14.56 -16.82 -0.36
CA GLU A 367 -15.61 -16.95 -1.38
C GLU A 367 -15.28 -16.28 -2.71
N TRP A 368 -14.29 -15.35 -2.71
CA TRP A 368 -13.79 -14.72 -3.93
C TRP A 368 -12.61 -15.47 -4.56
N ILE A 369 -12.15 -16.54 -3.93
CA ILE A 369 -11.08 -17.41 -4.44
C ILE A 369 -11.74 -18.62 -5.13
N THR A 370 -11.45 -18.82 -6.41
CA THR A 370 -12.11 -19.81 -7.27
C THR A 370 -11.11 -20.82 -7.85
N GLN A 371 -11.59 -21.73 -8.70
CA GLN A 371 -10.78 -22.74 -9.39
C GLN A 371 -9.85 -23.52 -8.44
N ASN A 372 -10.40 -23.99 -7.30
CA ASN A 372 -9.63 -24.70 -6.28
C ASN A 372 -8.41 -23.93 -5.76
N GLY A 373 -8.52 -22.60 -5.64
CA GLY A 373 -7.49 -21.74 -5.07
C GLY A 373 -6.52 -21.12 -6.08
N THR A 374 -6.81 -21.20 -7.38
CA THR A 374 -5.89 -20.75 -8.44
C THR A 374 -6.42 -19.61 -9.31
N TYR A 375 -7.53 -18.98 -8.91
CA TYR A 375 -8.09 -17.80 -9.58
C TYR A 375 -9.00 -17.01 -8.65
N VAL A 376 -9.55 -15.88 -9.14
CA VAL A 376 -10.51 -15.05 -8.40
C VAL A 376 -11.85 -14.94 -9.12
N SER A 377 -12.90 -14.65 -8.37
CA SER A 377 -14.27 -14.54 -8.83
C SER A 377 -14.58 -13.20 -9.52
N GLN A 378 -15.76 -13.10 -10.13
CA GLN A 378 -16.23 -11.84 -10.73
C GLN A 378 -16.47 -10.77 -9.66
N GLU A 379 -16.87 -11.15 -8.45
CA GLU A 379 -17.08 -10.21 -7.33
C GLU A 379 -15.78 -9.46 -6.99
N PHE A 380 -14.62 -10.16 -7.04
CA PHE A 380 -13.32 -9.49 -6.88
C PHE A 380 -13.07 -8.49 -8.03
N ILE A 381 -13.36 -8.87 -9.27
CA ILE A 381 -13.20 -7.99 -10.44
C ILE A 381 -14.06 -6.73 -10.30
N ASP A 382 -15.33 -6.90 -9.90
CA ASP A 382 -16.30 -5.81 -9.70
C ASP A 382 -15.89 -4.89 -8.56
N TYR A 383 -15.27 -5.46 -7.51
CA TYR A 383 -14.69 -4.69 -6.41
C TYR A 383 -13.47 -3.86 -6.86
N ALA A 384 -12.52 -4.48 -7.55
CA ALA A 384 -11.21 -3.88 -7.81
C ALA A 384 -11.18 -2.98 -9.06
N ARG A 385 -11.96 -3.29 -10.10
CA ARG A 385 -11.97 -2.55 -11.37
C ARG A 385 -12.26 -1.06 -11.21
N PRO A 386 -13.23 -0.60 -10.41
CA PRO A 386 -13.46 0.84 -10.25
C PRO A 386 -12.26 1.59 -9.65
N LEU A 387 -11.41 0.93 -8.87
CA LEU A 387 -10.28 1.55 -8.18
C LEU A 387 -9.11 1.89 -9.11
N ILE A 388 -9.01 1.22 -10.27
CA ILE A 388 -7.93 1.45 -11.23
C ILE A 388 -8.27 2.51 -12.29
N ILE A 389 -9.44 3.13 -12.23
CA ILE A 389 -9.99 3.97 -13.30
C ILE A 389 -9.42 5.38 -13.27
N GLY A 390 -9.23 5.90 -14.49
CA GLY A 390 -8.81 7.27 -14.79
C GLY A 390 -7.29 7.42 -14.83
N GLU A 391 -6.85 8.31 -15.71
CA GLU A 391 -5.45 8.65 -15.96
C GLU A 391 -5.15 10.01 -15.37
N LEU A 392 -3.96 10.14 -14.80
CA LEU A 392 -3.41 11.41 -14.39
C LEU A 392 -1.96 11.49 -14.85
N THR A 393 -1.76 12.16 -15.98
CA THR A 393 -0.44 12.32 -16.58
C THR A 393 0.48 13.12 -15.66
N PRO A 394 1.70 12.67 -15.38
CA PRO A 394 2.68 13.48 -14.67
C PRO A 394 3.09 14.70 -15.48
N PHE A 395 3.54 15.76 -14.80
CA PHE A 395 4.19 16.88 -15.47
C PHE A 395 5.52 16.41 -16.06
N MET A 396 5.71 16.59 -17.35
CA MET A 396 6.91 16.14 -18.04
C MET A 396 7.89 17.30 -18.27
N VAL A 397 9.17 17.07 -18.02
CA VAL A 397 10.27 17.97 -18.34
C VAL A 397 11.36 17.12 -19.01
N ASP A 398 11.81 17.53 -20.17
CA ASP A 398 12.82 16.80 -20.95
C ASP A 398 12.52 15.31 -21.16
N GLY A 399 11.23 14.99 -21.33
CA GLY A 399 10.76 13.62 -21.56
C GLY A 399 10.62 12.75 -20.28
N LEU A 400 10.87 13.30 -19.09
CA LEU A 400 10.77 12.58 -17.81
C LEU A 400 9.76 13.23 -16.87
N PRO A 401 9.11 12.45 -15.97
CA PRO A 401 8.23 12.99 -14.95
C PRO A 401 8.98 13.94 -14.00
N ARG A 402 8.42 15.14 -13.82
CA ARG A 402 8.90 16.11 -12.83
C ARG A 402 8.35 15.75 -11.45
N HIS A 403 9.21 15.77 -10.46
CA HIS A 403 8.89 15.53 -9.06
C HIS A 403 9.22 16.73 -8.17
N LEU A 404 8.51 16.87 -7.06
CA LEU A 404 8.86 17.84 -6.00
C LEU A 404 9.74 17.11 -4.97
N THR A 405 10.85 17.74 -4.60
CA THR A 405 11.78 17.21 -3.59
C THR A 405 12.01 18.24 -2.49
N ILE A 406 12.43 17.80 -1.32
CA ILE A 406 12.93 18.66 -0.24
C ILE A 406 14.45 18.58 -0.29
N ASP A 407 15.10 19.72 -0.42
CA ASP A 407 16.55 19.85 -0.39
C ASP A 407 17.11 19.59 1.02
#